data_016b185ec5762a550b0bf321f7a24d3b
#
_entry.id   016b185ec5762a550b0bf321f7a24d3b
#
_cell.length_a   1.000
_cell.length_b   1.000
_cell.length_c   1.000
_cell.angle_alpha   90.00
_cell.angle_beta   90.00
_cell.angle_gamma   90.00
#
_symmetry.space_group_name_H-M   'P 1'
#
loop_
_entity.id
_entity.type
_entity.pdbx_description
1 polymer ?
#
loop_
_entity_poly.entity_id
_entity_poly.type
_entity_poly.pdbx_seq_one_letter_code
_entity_poly.pdbx_strand_id
1 'polypeptide(L)' 'MGRVKQALIEVDDLVCGCLQQGRTLNQTVRDLEEIFNKQEDSNPYLLDGDLIEDKYYQFKGN' A
#
# COMPACT_ATOMS: atom_id res chain seq x y z
N MET A 1 -3.51 -20.13 2.86
CA MET A 1 -4.74 -19.45 2.54
C MET A 1 -4.88 -18.11 3.20
N GLY A 2 -4.31 -17.90 4.39
CA GLY A 2 -4.32 -16.59 5.02
C GLY A 2 -3.36 -15.59 4.40
N ARG A 3 -2.39 -16.05 3.62
CA ARG A 3 -1.31 -15.18 3.13
C ARG A 3 -1.80 -14.09 2.19
N VAL A 4 -2.74 -14.41 1.29
CA VAL A 4 -3.25 -13.41 0.35
C VAL A 4 -4.02 -12.34 1.09
N LYS A 5 -4.86 -12.73 2.04
CA LYS A 5 -5.62 -11.76 2.83
C LYS A 5 -4.70 -10.89 3.67
N GLN A 6 -3.67 -11.48 4.29
CA GLN A 6 -2.74 -10.71 5.09
C GLN A 6 -1.93 -9.73 4.23
N ALA A 7 -1.57 -10.15 3.02
CA ALA A 7 -0.85 -9.28 2.11
C ALA A 7 -1.70 -8.06 1.73
N LEU A 8 -2.99 -8.27 1.45
CA LEU A 8 -3.88 -7.18 1.11
C LEU A 8 -4.15 -6.27 2.31
N ILE A 9 -4.29 -6.85 3.51
CA ILE A 9 -4.47 -6.06 4.74
C ILE A 9 -3.25 -5.18 4.99
N GLU A 10 -2.05 -5.69 4.74
CA GLU A 10 -0.84 -4.90 4.88
C GLU A 10 -0.88 -3.68 3.96
N VAL A 11 -1.28 -3.87 2.71
CA VAL A 11 -1.42 -2.76 1.77
C VAL A 11 -2.46 -1.76 2.29
N ASP A 12 -3.60 -2.25 2.76
CA ASP A 12 -4.65 -1.39 3.30
C ASP A 12 -4.12 -0.54 4.44
N ASP A 13 -3.43 -1.17 5.40
CA ASP A 13 -2.90 -0.46 6.57
C ASP A 13 -1.88 0.60 6.17
N LEU A 14 -0.99 0.26 5.24
CA LEU A 14 0.05 1.19 4.80
C LEU A 14 -0.57 2.38 4.05
N VAL A 15 -1.54 2.12 3.19
CA VAL A 15 -2.22 3.19 2.46
C VAL A 15 -2.96 4.11 3.42
N CYS A 16 -3.67 3.54 4.39
CA CYS A 16 -4.36 4.33 5.41
C CYS A 16 -3.39 5.20 6.19
N GLY A 17 -2.24 4.66 6.56
CA GLY A 17 -1.22 5.42 7.27
C GLY A 17 -0.72 6.59 6.46
N CYS A 18 -0.49 6.39 5.16
CA CYS A 18 -0.06 7.45 4.26
C CYS A 18 -1.11 8.55 4.14
N LEU A 19 -2.39 8.15 4.03
CA LEU A 19 -3.47 9.11 3.95
C LEU A 19 -3.57 9.95 5.23
N GLN A 20 -3.39 9.33 6.38
CA GLN A 20 -3.43 10.04 7.66
C GLN A 20 -2.31 11.06 7.75
N GLN A 21 -1.19 10.81 7.08
CA GLN A 21 -0.05 11.72 7.06
C GLN A 21 -0.17 12.76 5.96
N GLY A 22 -1.23 12.73 5.16
CA GLY A 22 -1.44 13.68 4.08
C GLY A 22 -0.56 13.43 2.86
N ARG A 23 -0.08 12.21 2.67
CA ARG A 23 0.79 11.89 1.54
C ARG A 23 -0.02 11.78 0.25
N THR A 24 0.62 12.16 -0.86
CA THR A 24 -0.01 12.03 -2.17
C THR A 24 0.02 10.56 -2.63
N LEU A 25 -0.73 10.28 -3.71
CA LEU A 25 -0.71 8.94 -4.29
C LEU A 25 0.70 8.53 -4.71
N ASN A 26 1.42 9.43 -5.37
CA ASN A 26 2.78 9.12 -5.81
C ASN A 26 3.70 8.80 -4.64
N GLN A 27 3.59 9.57 -3.56
CA GLN A 27 4.37 9.31 -2.36
C GLN A 27 4.00 7.98 -1.73
N THR A 28 2.71 7.66 -1.71
CA THR A 28 2.24 6.40 -1.16
C THR A 28 2.80 5.21 -1.95
N VAL A 29 2.74 5.28 -3.28
CA VAL A 29 3.29 4.22 -4.13
C VAL A 29 4.78 4.04 -3.85
N ARG A 30 5.52 5.13 -3.77
CA ARG A 30 6.96 5.08 -3.51
C ARG A 30 7.26 4.54 -2.11
N ASP A 31 6.48 4.92 -1.12
CA ASP A 31 6.68 4.45 0.24
C ASP A 31 6.51 2.94 0.33
N LEU A 32 5.48 2.40 -0.31
CA LEU A 32 5.25 0.97 -0.29
C LEU A 32 6.34 0.22 -1.05
N GLU A 33 6.78 0.76 -2.19
CA GLU A 33 7.90 0.19 -2.94
C GLU A 33 9.17 0.18 -2.10
N GLU A 34 9.43 1.26 -1.39
CA GLU A 34 10.61 1.36 -0.53
C GLU A 34 10.56 0.34 0.60
N ILE A 35 9.40 0.16 1.20
CA ILE A 35 9.23 -0.85 2.26
C ILE A 35 9.53 -2.23 1.69
N PHE A 36 9.02 -2.54 0.51
CA PHE A 36 9.28 -3.82 -0.13
C PHE A 36 10.78 -4.03 -0.33
N ASN A 37 11.46 -3.02 -0.84
CA ASN A 37 12.89 -3.13 -1.15
C ASN A 37 13.76 -3.21 0.09
N LYS A 38 13.45 -2.39 1.11
CA LYS A 38 14.27 -2.33 2.32
C LYS A 38 14.14 -3.55 3.21
N GLN A 39 12.94 -4.10 3.31
CA GLN A 39 12.67 -5.20 4.22
C GLN A 39 12.72 -6.55 3.53
N GLU A 40 13.08 -6.57 2.25
CA GLU A 40 13.05 -7.78 1.45
C GLU A 40 11.70 -8.48 1.60
N ASP A 41 10.64 -7.67 1.63
CA ASP A 41 9.30 -8.18 1.81
C ASP A 41 8.91 -9.05 0.63
N SER A 42 8.21 -10.15 0.90
CA SER A 42 7.74 -11.04 -0.15
C SER A 42 6.35 -10.68 -0.65
N ASN A 43 5.81 -9.55 -0.22
CA ASN A 43 4.46 -9.13 -0.60
C ASN A 43 4.49 -8.35 -1.92
N PRO A 44 4.18 -8.99 -3.07
CA PRO A 44 4.25 -8.32 -4.36
C PRO A 44 3.21 -7.21 -4.53
N TYR A 45 2.16 -7.21 -3.72
CA TYR A 45 1.14 -6.17 -3.79
C TYR A 45 1.68 -4.80 -3.40
N LEU A 46 2.80 -4.74 -2.68
CA LEU A 46 3.44 -3.47 -2.36
C LEU A 46 4.03 -2.79 -3.60
N LEU A 47 4.22 -3.54 -4.68
CA LEU A 47 4.71 -3.01 -5.95
C LEU A 47 3.59 -2.80 -6.98
N ASP A 48 2.36 -3.15 -6.64
CA ASP A 48 1.23 -3.05 -7.55
C ASP A 48 0.62 -1.65 -7.50
N GLY A 49 1.09 -0.78 -8.39
CA GLY A 49 0.62 0.60 -8.43
C GLY A 49 -0.88 0.73 -8.66
N ASP A 50 -1.45 -0.13 -9.48
CA ASP A 50 -2.89 -0.09 -9.76
C ASP A 50 -3.70 -0.42 -8.51
N LEU A 51 -3.29 -1.45 -7.79
CA LEU A 51 -3.95 -1.82 -6.54
C LEU A 51 -3.82 -0.71 -5.50
N ILE A 52 -2.62 -0.15 -5.37
CA ILE A 52 -2.37 0.92 -4.41
C ILE A 52 -3.23 2.14 -4.75
N GLU A 53 -3.32 2.49 -6.03
CA GLU A 53 -4.15 3.62 -6.46
C GLU A 53 -5.62 3.38 -6.10
N ASP A 54 -6.12 2.18 -6.37
CA ASP A 54 -7.49 1.82 -6.06
C ASP A 54 -7.77 1.96 -4.55
N LYS A 55 -6.88 1.43 -3.73
CA LYS A 55 -7.01 1.51 -2.29
C LYS A 55 -6.90 2.95 -1.79
N TYR A 56 -5.98 3.71 -2.37
CA TYR A 56 -5.79 5.11 -2.00
C TYR A 56 -7.09 5.90 -2.16
N TYR A 57 -7.73 5.79 -3.32
CA TYR A 57 -8.97 6.52 -3.56
C TYR A 57 -10.13 5.95 -2.76
N GLN A 58 -10.15 4.65 -2.56
CA GLN A 58 -11.20 4.02 -1.76
C GLN A 58 -11.18 4.55 -0.32
N PHE A 59 -9.99 4.61 0.29
CA PHE A 59 -9.87 5.06 1.67
C PHE A 59 -9.90 6.57 1.81
N LYS A 60 -9.59 7.28 0.75
CA LYS A 60 -9.69 8.73 0.75
C LYS A 60 -11.14 9.22 0.83
N GLY A 61 -12.10 8.38 0.49
CA GLY A 61 -13.50 8.68 0.69
C GLY A 61 -14.16 9.43 -0.45
N ASN A 62 -13.69 9.24 -1.63
CA ASN A 62 -14.36 9.85 -2.78
C ASN A 62 -15.46 9.00 -3.34
#